data_03457572cca24b5fd5cdf6c4a5a5185d
#
_entry.id   03457572cca24b5fd5cdf6c4a5a5185d
#
_cell.length_a   1.000
_cell.length_b   1.000
_cell.length_c   1.000
_cell.angle_alpha   90.00
_cell.angle_beta   90.00
_cell.angle_gamma   90.00
#
_symmetry.space_group_name_H-M   'P 1'
#
loop_
_entity.id
_entity.type
_entity.pdbx_description
1 polymer ?
#
loop_
_entity_poly.entity_id
_entity_poly.type
_entity_poly.pdbx_seq_one_letter_code
_entity_poly.pdbx_strand_id
1 'polypeptide(L)'
;MDDLAEGRKVHARVPHVYDKEVHVSTVQSPQDGLFIDLREYIPSLDVYGRGLTLPIGLLNELLKGVESAWHENGGGDFEGDKARSDG
;
A
#
# COMPACT_ATOMS: atom_id res chain seq x y z
N MET A 1 6.28 5.40 -18.84
CA MET A 1 6.23 5.62 -18.44
C MET A 1 6.20 6.33 -17.95
N ASP A 2 6.09 6.57 -18.01
CA ASP A 2 6.09 7.21 -17.53
C ASP A 2 5.22 7.95 -16.83
N ASP A 3 4.05 7.92 -17.21
CA ASP A 3 3.16 8.44 -16.40
C ASP A 3 3.28 8.00 -15.07
N LEU A 4 3.59 6.74 -14.85
CA LEU A 4 3.82 6.23 -13.58
C LEU A 4 4.90 6.98 -12.89
N ALA A 5 5.83 7.43 -13.63
CA ALA A 5 6.93 8.11 -13.03
C ALA A 5 6.56 9.51 -12.68
N GLU A 6 5.74 10.13 -13.52
CA GLU A 6 5.39 11.46 -13.27
C GLU A 6 4.38 11.56 -12.20
N GLY A 7 4.60 12.28 -11.18
CA GLY A 7 3.65 12.48 -10.12
C GLY A 7 3.48 11.34 -9.15
N ARG A 8 4.19 10.24 -9.34
CA ARG A 8 4.09 9.11 -8.43
C ARG A 8 5.35 9.00 -7.59
N LYS A 9 5.15 8.83 -6.30
CA LYS A 9 6.26 8.61 -5.39
C LYS A 9 5.95 7.37 -4.57
N VAL A 10 6.80 6.36 -4.65
CA VAL A 10 6.62 5.11 -3.91
C VAL A 10 7.24 5.30 -2.53
N HIS A 11 6.44 5.11 -1.50
CA HIS A 11 6.90 5.28 -0.13
C HIS A 11 7.26 3.95 0.53
N ALA A 12 6.65 2.87 0.08
CA ALA A 12 6.93 1.57 0.67
C ALA A 12 6.65 0.46 -0.32
N ARG A 13 7.42 -0.60 -0.21
CA ARG A 13 7.22 -1.81 -0.99
C ARG A 13 7.09 -2.92 0.00
N VAL A 14 5.90 -3.46 0.13
CA VAL A 14 5.59 -4.45 1.15
C VAL A 14 5.51 -5.81 0.50
N PRO A 15 6.25 -6.80 0.99
CA PRO A 15 6.19 -8.14 0.40
C PRO A 15 4.77 -8.69 0.47
N HIS A 16 4.40 -9.40 -0.55
CA HIS A 16 3.07 -9.97 -0.65
C HIS A 16 3.23 -11.40 -1.15
N VAL A 17 2.14 -12.15 -1.17
CA VAL A 17 2.21 -13.56 -1.55
C VAL A 17 2.58 -13.73 -3.01
N TYR A 18 3.09 -14.88 -3.37
CA TYR A 18 3.40 -15.28 -4.74
C TYR A 18 4.40 -14.33 -5.41
N ASP A 19 5.38 -13.88 -4.64
CA ASP A 19 6.43 -13.03 -5.18
C ASP A 19 5.92 -11.70 -5.70
N LYS A 20 4.82 -11.24 -5.17
CA LYS A 20 4.31 -9.92 -5.50
C LYS A 20 4.68 -8.95 -4.40
N GLU A 21 4.43 -7.70 -4.63
CA GLU A 21 4.61 -6.66 -3.64
C GLU A 21 3.37 -5.79 -3.62
N VAL A 22 3.16 -5.09 -2.52
CA VAL A 22 2.17 -4.03 -2.50
C VAL A 22 2.95 -2.74 -2.41
N HIS A 23 2.75 -1.87 -3.37
CA HIS A 23 3.42 -0.57 -3.34
C HIS A 23 2.47 0.46 -2.76
N VAL A 24 2.97 1.21 -1.79
CA VAL A 24 2.23 2.31 -1.20
C VAL A 24 2.82 3.57 -1.78
N SER A 25 2.04 4.30 -2.52
CA SER A 25 2.53 5.46 -3.26
C SER A 25 1.62 6.65 -3.08
N THR A 26 2.14 7.83 -3.33
CA THR A 26 1.28 9.00 -3.52
C THR A 26 1.35 9.37 -4.99
N VAL A 27 0.26 9.87 -5.50
CA VAL A 27 0.16 10.27 -6.90
C VAL A 27 -0.41 11.68 -6.93
N GLN A 28 0.30 12.57 -7.60
CA GLN A 28 -0.15 13.95 -7.72
C GLN A 28 -0.91 14.11 -9.01
N SER A 29 -2.16 14.57 -8.90
CA SER A 29 -2.94 14.87 -10.07
C SER A 29 -2.96 16.39 -10.24
N PRO A 30 -2.68 16.90 -11.42
CA PRO A 30 -2.69 18.35 -11.62
C PRO A 30 -4.03 19.00 -11.33
N GLN A 31 -5.09 18.24 -11.51
CA GLN A 31 -6.41 18.82 -11.34
C GLN A 31 -7.05 18.48 -10.03
N ASP A 32 -6.79 17.27 -9.54
CA ASP A 32 -7.53 16.76 -8.40
C ASP A 32 -6.74 16.70 -7.12
N GLY A 33 -5.47 17.03 -7.16
CA GLY A 33 -4.67 17.06 -5.95
C GLY A 33 -3.93 15.77 -5.70
N LEU A 34 -3.70 15.47 -4.44
CA LEU A 34 -2.86 14.35 -4.05
C LEU A 34 -3.68 13.14 -3.67
N PHE A 35 -3.29 11.99 -4.14
CA PHE A 35 -3.96 10.74 -3.87
C PHE A 35 -2.98 9.75 -3.27
N ILE A 36 -3.51 8.82 -2.46
CA ILE A 36 -2.73 7.68 -1.98
C ILE A 36 -3.12 6.50 -2.87
N ASP A 37 -2.15 5.71 -3.27
CA ASP A 37 -2.39 4.54 -4.14
C ASP A 37 -1.78 3.31 -3.51
N LEU A 38 -2.57 2.28 -3.33
CA LEU A 38 -2.14 1.01 -2.77
C LEU A 38 -2.35 -0.03 -3.86
N ARG A 39 -1.28 -0.61 -4.36
CA ARG A 39 -1.40 -1.43 -5.57
C ARG A 39 -0.45 -2.59 -5.57
N GLU A 40 -0.88 -3.71 -6.11
CA GLU A 40 0.00 -4.85 -6.31
C GLU A 40 1.02 -4.50 -7.38
N TYR A 41 2.21 -4.99 -7.18
CA TYR A 41 3.26 -4.87 -8.18
C TYR A 41 3.82 -6.25 -8.39
N ILE A 42 4.06 -6.64 -9.64
CA ILE A 42 4.57 -7.95 -9.99
C ILE A 42 5.97 -7.75 -10.54
N PRO A 43 6.99 -7.96 -9.69
CA PRO A 43 8.36 -7.65 -10.12
C PRO A 43 8.83 -8.42 -11.33
N SER A 44 8.44 -9.67 -11.44
CA SER A 44 8.90 -10.49 -12.57
C SER A 44 8.41 -9.96 -13.89
N LEU A 45 7.29 -9.24 -13.89
CA LEU A 45 6.74 -8.70 -15.11
C LEU A 45 6.91 -7.19 -15.17
N ASP A 46 7.31 -6.58 -14.05
CA ASP A 46 7.48 -5.16 -13.96
C ASP A 46 6.19 -4.44 -14.33
N VAL A 47 5.07 -4.90 -13.77
CA VAL A 47 3.78 -4.27 -14.02
C VAL A 47 3.02 -4.11 -12.73
N TYR A 48 2.16 -3.13 -12.71
CA TYR A 48 1.24 -2.94 -11.59
C TYR A 48 -0.06 -3.69 -11.89
N GLY A 49 -0.62 -4.27 -10.85
CA GLY A 49 -1.88 -4.98 -10.95
C GLY A 49 -2.99 -4.22 -10.25
N ARG A 50 -3.81 -4.96 -9.53
CA ARG A 50 -4.97 -4.38 -8.88
C ARG A 50 -4.57 -3.41 -7.81
N GLY A 51 -5.40 -2.44 -7.57
CA GLY A 51 -5.12 -1.47 -6.54
C GLY A 51 -6.29 -0.60 -6.22
N LEU A 52 -6.04 0.33 -5.32
CA LEU A 52 -7.05 1.24 -4.83
C LEU A 52 -6.41 2.61 -4.74
N THR A 53 -7.09 3.61 -5.27
CA THR A 53 -6.60 4.98 -5.23
C THR A 53 -7.62 5.83 -4.50
N LEU A 54 -7.18 6.56 -3.51
CA LEU A 54 -8.04 7.38 -2.68
C LEU A 54 -7.49 8.78 -2.54
N PRO A 55 -8.36 9.80 -2.45
CA PRO A 55 -7.87 11.13 -2.15
C PRO A 55 -7.11 11.11 -0.83
N ILE A 56 -6.04 11.90 -0.74
CA ILE A 56 -5.21 11.89 0.44
C ILE A 56 -6.01 12.29 1.69
N GLY A 57 -7.06 13.06 1.51
CA GLY A 57 -7.87 13.47 2.65
C GLY A 57 -8.60 12.32 3.34
N LEU A 58 -8.74 11.18 2.67
CA LEU A 58 -9.36 10.03 3.29
C LEU A 58 -8.36 9.13 3.99
N LEU A 59 -7.08 9.47 3.92
CA LEU A 59 -6.06 8.63 4.49
C LEU A 59 -6.23 8.44 6.00
N ASN A 60 -6.64 9.49 6.68
CA ASN A 60 -6.81 9.41 8.12
C ASN A 60 -7.85 8.35 8.50
N GLU A 61 -8.96 8.31 7.76
CA GLU A 61 -9.99 7.30 8.01
C GLU A 61 -9.48 5.91 7.68
N LEU A 62 -8.72 5.80 6.61
CA LEU A 62 -8.17 4.53 6.21
C LEU A 62 -7.21 4.02 7.28
N LEU A 63 -6.35 4.89 7.80
CA LEU A 63 -5.40 4.48 8.81
C LEU A 63 -6.11 4.02 10.08
N LYS A 64 -7.19 4.69 10.45
CA LYS A 64 -7.95 4.28 11.62
C LYS A 64 -8.53 2.89 11.43
N GLY A 65 -9.05 2.63 10.24
CA GLY A 65 -9.60 1.31 9.95
C GLY A 65 -8.56 0.23 9.99
N VAL A 66 -7.39 0.51 9.42
CA VAL A 66 -6.30 -0.45 9.41
C VAL A 66 -5.82 -0.72 10.83
N GLU A 67 -5.68 0.34 11.65
CA GLU A 67 -5.27 0.17 13.02
C GLU A 67 -6.27 -0.65 13.80
N SER A 68 -7.55 -0.39 13.59
CA SER A 68 -8.58 -1.13 14.29
C SER A 68 -8.51 -2.61 13.96
N ALA A 69 -8.36 -2.93 12.68
CA ALA A 69 -8.26 -4.31 12.25
C ALA A 69 -7.03 -4.98 12.86
N TRP A 70 -5.93 -4.25 12.92
CA TRP A 70 -4.70 -4.78 13.46
C TRP A 70 -4.87 -5.08 14.95
N HIS A 71 -5.42 -4.13 15.71
CA HIS A 71 -5.59 -4.34 17.14
C HIS A 71 -6.59 -5.46 17.43
N GLU A 72 -7.65 -5.56 16.69
CA GLU A 72 -8.62 -6.61 16.92
C GLU A 72 -8.08 -7.99 16.63
N ASN A 73 -7.04 -8.06 15.86
CA ASN A 73 -6.45 -9.33 15.51
C ASN A 73 -5.11 -9.56 16.20
N GLY A 74 -4.95 -8.95 17.36
CA GLY A 74 -3.81 -9.23 18.19
C GLY A 74 -2.55 -8.55 17.75
N GLY A 75 -2.68 -7.44 17.09
CA GLY A 75 -1.58 -6.86 16.40
C GLY A 75 -0.61 -6.04 17.16
N GLY A 76 -0.47 -6.21 18.39
CA GLY A 76 0.46 -5.42 19.11
C GLY A 76 1.85 -5.46 18.56
N ASP A 77 2.32 -6.59 18.13
CA ASP A 77 3.67 -6.72 17.66
C ASP A 77 3.64 -7.35 16.30
N PHE A 78 3.66 -6.57 15.29
CA PHE A 78 3.49 -7.04 13.97
C PHE A 78 4.54 -7.93 13.52
N GLU A 79 5.74 -7.70 13.88
CA GLU A 79 6.72 -8.53 13.41
C GLU A 79 6.64 -9.74 14.03
N GLY A 80 6.18 -9.75 15.14
CA GLY A 80 6.05 -10.98 15.68
C GLY A 80 5.24 -11.84 15.01
N ASP A 81 4.50 -11.32 14.30
CA ASP A 81 3.72 -12.05 13.67
C ASP A 81 4.32 -12.83 12.91
N LYS A 82 5.33 -12.49 12.64
CA LYS A 82 5.92 -13.28 12.02
C LYS A 82 5.94 -14.32 12.63
N ALA A 83 5.89 -14.12 13.50
CA ALA A 83 5.93 -15.17 14.07
C ALA A 83 4.80 -15.83 13.87
N ARG A 84 4.13 -15.35 13.58
CA ARG A 84 3.18 -15.98 13.39
C ARG A 84 3.31 -16.77 12.64
N SER A 85 4.04 -16.57 12.31
CA SER A 85 4.19 -17.32 11.77
C SER A 85 4.54 -18.24 12.18
N ASP A 86 4.73 -18.09 12.64
CA ASP A 86 4.86 -18.90 13.09
C ASP A 86 4.35 -19.42 13.44
N GLY A 87 4.16 -19.09 13.23
CA GLY A 87 3.62 -19.65 13.53
C GLY A 87 3.51 -19.79 13.52
#